data_ca7a83a68ff047ae258c86d2375a998a
#
_entry.id   ca7a83a68ff047ae258c86d2375a998a
#
_cell.length_a   1.000
_cell.length_b   1.000
_cell.length_c   1.000
_cell.angle_alpha   90.00
_cell.angle_beta   90.00
_cell.angle_gamma   90.00
#
_symmetry.space_group_name_H-M   'P 1'
#
loop_
_entity.id
_entity.type
_entity.pdbx_description
1 polymer ?
#
loop_
_entity_poly.entity_id
_entity_poly.type
_entity_poly.pdbx_seq_one_letter_code
_entity_poly.pdbx_strand_id
1 'polypeptide(L)'
;GEYLQTIFNIAVPVIFFYYFYLSYRHDTVKFYNRKLKIALTILTYIIALFMVCFVALISGFFKYHLVVIGSGSMTPTIEKGDAIIVKKLSKEEAEKLQVGQILVFKNSGLILVHRITKLTENEKGERCFRTKGDFNDSEDVFITRVDDVVGITDFKIPKIGLPTIWLKEQSNF
;
A
#
# COMPACT_ATOMS: atom_id res chain seq x y z
N GLY A 1 1.81 0.99 -16.69
CA GLY A 1 2.23 0.43 -15.41
C GLY A 1 1.28 -0.55 -14.75
N GLU A 2 -0.03 -0.32 -14.76
CA GLU A 2 -0.99 -1.16 -14.00
C GLU A 2 -1.07 -2.60 -14.51
N TYR A 3 -1.00 -2.81 -15.83
CA TYR A 3 -1.00 -4.16 -16.42
C TYR A 3 0.22 -5.01 -16.01
N LEU A 4 1.40 -4.41 -15.95
CA LEU A 4 2.62 -5.11 -15.51
C LEU A 4 2.54 -5.52 -14.04
N GLN A 5 1.98 -4.67 -13.20
CA GLN A 5 1.80 -4.95 -11.78
C GLN A 5 0.77 -6.06 -11.55
N THR A 6 -0.30 -6.06 -12.33
CA THR A 6 -1.33 -7.12 -12.29
C THR A 6 -0.77 -8.46 -12.76
N ILE A 7 0.00 -8.47 -13.87
CA ILE A 7 0.68 -9.68 -14.37
C ILE A 7 1.68 -10.20 -13.33
N PHE A 8 2.47 -9.33 -12.71
CA PHE A 8 3.45 -9.72 -11.70
C PHE A 8 2.77 -10.30 -10.45
N ASN A 9 1.67 -9.69 -10.01
CA ASN A 9 0.91 -10.12 -8.84
C ASN A 9 0.22 -11.49 -9.03
N ILE A 10 -0.07 -11.87 -10.27
CA ILE A 10 -0.66 -13.18 -10.61
C ILE A 10 0.42 -14.19 -10.96
N ALA A 11 1.40 -13.81 -11.77
CA ALA A 11 2.43 -14.73 -12.27
C ALA A 11 3.35 -15.24 -11.17
N VAL A 12 3.77 -14.40 -10.23
CA VAL A 12 4.69 -14.79 -9.15
C VAL A 12 4.10 -15.88 -8.25
N PRO A 13 2.87 -15.75 -7.72
CA PRO A 13 2.24 -16.83 -6.96
C PRO A 13 2.04 -18.11 -7.79
N VAL A 14 1.63 -17.99 -9.05
CA VAL A 14 1.42 -19.17 -9.94
C VAL A 14 2.73 -19.90 -10.18
N ILE A 15 3.81 -19.19 -10.50
CA ILE A 15 5.14 -19.78 -10.68
C ILE A 15 5.61 -20.42 -9.39
N PHE A 16 5.43 -19.79 -8.24
CA PHE A 16 5.80 -20.31 -6.94
C PHE A 16 5.05 -21.61 -6.61
N PHE A 17 3.72 -21.64 -6.80
CA PHE A 17 2.91 -22.85 -6.60
C PHE A 17 3.25 -23.96 -7.60
N TYR A 18 3.59 -23.61 -8.84
CA TYR A 18 4.02 -24.57 -9.85
C TYR A 18 5.37 -25.19 -9.48
N TYR A 19 6.36 -24.40 -9.06
CA TYR A 19 7.64 -24.92 -8.56
C TYR A 19 7.48 -25.77 -7.30
N PHE A 20 6.59 -25.36 -6.41
CA PHE A 20 6.27 -26.11 -5.20
C PHE A 20 5.63 -27.47 -5.53
N TYR A 21 4.68 -27.47 -6.48
CA TYR A 21 4.05 -28.70 -6.99
C TYR A 21 5.07 -29.64 -7.63
N LEU A 22 5.98 -29.11 -8.45
CA LEU A 22 7.06 -29.89 -9.05
C LEU A 22 8.01 -30.47 -8.00
N SER A 23 8.39 -29.69 -7.01
CA SER A 23 9.25 -30.13 -5.89
C SER A 23 8.59 -31.22 -5.05
N TYR A 24 7.27 -31.13 -4.86
CA TYR A 24 6.49 -32.15 -4.15
C TYR A 24 6.35 -33.43 -4.97
N ARG A 25 6.12 -33.34 -6.28
CA ARG A 25 5.91 -34.46 -7.19
C ARG A 25 7.20 -35.23 -7.50
N HIS A 26 8.30 -34.51 -7.67
CA HIS A 26 9.61 -35.15 -7.81
C HIS A 26 10.21 -35.31 -6.40
N ASP A 27 10.32 -36.56 -5.95
CA ASP A 27 11.00 -36.98 -4.72
C ASP A 27 12.52 -36.69 -4.79
N THR A 28 12.90 -35.50 -5.22
CA THR A 28 14.27 -35.08 -5.49
C THR A 28 15.10 -34.92 -4.23
N VAL A 29 14.44 -34.79 -3.06
CA VAL A 29 15.13 -34.69 -1.77
C VAL A 29 14.73 -35.89 -0.91
N LYS A 30 15.61 -36.87 -0.78
CA LYS A 30 15.48 -37.96 0.19
C LYS A 30 15.71 -37.42 1.60
N PHE A 31 14.63 -37.01 2.29
CA PHE A 31 14.73 -36.67 3.70
C PHE A 31 14.91 -37.94 4.53
N TYR A 32 16.05 -38.04 5.19
CA TYR A 32 16.36 -39.12 6.12
C TYR A 32 15.41 -39.13 7.33
N ASN A 33 14.87 -37.94 7.70
CA ASN A 33 14.01 -37.79 8.88
C ASN A 33 12.59 -37.39 8.48
N ARG A 34 11.61 -38.29 8.70
CA ARG A 34 10.18 -38.06 8.42
C ARG A 34 9.62 -36.81 9.16
N LYS A 35 10.06 -36.57 10.40
CA LYS A 35 9.61 -35.40 11.19
C LYS A 35 10.09 -34.09 10.55
N LEU A 36 11.33 -34.07 10.04
CA LEU A 36 11.88 -32.91 9.35
C LEU A 36 11.11 -32.63 8.03
N LYS A 37 10.79 -33.66 7.25
CA LYS A 37 9.98 -33.53 6.02
C LYS A 37 8.63 -32.88 6.33
N ILE A 38 7.93 -33.36 7.36
CA ILE A 38 6.62 -32.81 7.77
C ILE A 38 6.78 -31.34 8.23
N ALA A 39 7.77 -31.04 9.05
CA ALA A 39 8.00 -29.67 9.54
C ALA A 39 8.29 -28.69 8.39
N LEU A 40 9.15 -29.06 7.44
CA LEU A 40 9.44 -28.24 6.27
C LEU A 40 8.22 -28.06 5.36
N THR A 41 7.41 -29.09 5.17
CA THR A 41 6.16 -29.00 4.41
C THR A 41 5.19 -28.01 5.07
N ILE A 42 4.98 -28.11 6.37
CA ILE A 42 4.12 -27.19 7.12
C ILE A 42 4.66 -25.75 7.00
N LEU A 43 5.96 -25.55 7.20
CA LEU A 43 6.59 -24.23 7.07
C LEU A 43 6.37 -23.62 5.68
N THR A 44 6.49 -24.42 4.62
CA THR A 44 6.25 -23.96 3.24
C THR A 44 4.81 -23.53 3.01
N TYR A 45 3.81 -24.26 3.55
CA TYR A 45 2.41 -23.85 3.47
C TYR A 45 2.15 -22.55 4.24
N ILE A 46 2.77 -22.37 5.42
CA ILE A 46 2.67 -21.12 6.18
C ILE A 46 3.23 -19.95 5.39
N ILE A 47 4.41 -20.11 4.78
CA ILE A 47 5.04 -19.06 3.96
C ILE A 47 4.17 -18.76 2.74
N ALA A 48 3.64 -19.76 2.05
CA ALA A 48 2.77 -19.59 0.90
C ALA A 48 1.49 -18.81 1.27
N LEU A 49 0.84 -19.18 2.38
CA LEU A 49 -0.34 -18.48 2.89
C LEU A 49 -0.01 -17.01 3.22
N PHE A 50 1.11 -16.78 3.91
CA PHE A 50 1.57 -15.43 4.21
C PHE A 50 1.79 -14.59 2.95
N MET A 51 2.43 -15.15 1.92
CA MET A 51 2.66 -14.48 0.63
C MET A 51 1.35 -14.14 -0.08
N VAL A 52 0.36 -15.05 -0.08
CA VAL A 52 -0.96 -14.79 -0.66
C VAL A 52 -1.66 -13.63 0.07
N CYS A 53 -1.67 -13.65 1.40
CA CYS A 53 -2.24 -12.57 2.20
C CYS A 53 -1.53 -11.24 1.96
N PHE A 54 -0.20 -11.25 1.86
CA PHE A 54 0.61 -10.06 1.59
C PHE A 54 0.30 -9.47 0.21
N VAL A 55 0.26 -10.30 -0.84
CA VAL A 55 -0.13 -9.86 -2.19
C VAL A 55 -1.54 -9.30 -2.21
N ALA A 56 -2.48 -9.93 -1.52
CA ALA A 56 -3.85 -9.45 -1.43
C ALA A 56 -3.95 -8.08 -0.74
N LEU A 57 -3.12 -7.83 0.30
CA LEU A 57 -3.06 -6.52 0.98
C LEU A 57 -2.51 -5.41 0.08
N ILE A 58 -1.47 -5.69 -0.71
CA ILE A 58 -0.87 -4.66 -1.60
C ILE A 58 -1.65 -4.48 -2.91
N SER A 59 -2.43 -5.47 -3.34
CA SER A 59 -3.25 -5.38 -4.57
C SER A 59 -4.41 -4.39 -4.46
N GLY A 60 -4.70 -3.90 -3.25
CA GLY A 60 -5.82 -3.01 -2.99
C GLY A 60 -7.21 -3.66 -3.15
N PHE A 61 -7.26 -4.99 -3.20
CA PHE A 61 -8.52 -5.76 -3.26
C PHE A 61 -9.37 -5.59 -1.99
N PHE A 62 -8.70 -5.40 -0.84
CA PHE A 62 -9.37 -5.19 0.43
C PHE A 62 -9.67 -3.71 0.70
N LYS A 63 -10.54 -3.46 1.68
CA LYS A 63 -10.83 -2.12 2.23
C LYS A 63 -9.55 -1.42 2.74
N TYR A 64 -8.54 -2.19 3.12
CA TYR A 64 -7.23 -1.71 3.57
C TYR A 64 -6.14 -2.12 2.58
N HIS A 65 -5.21 -1.22 2.30
CA HIS A 65 -4.04 -1.50 1.47
C HIS A 65 -2.81 -0.74 1.96
N LEU A 66 -1.64 -1.25 1.63
CA LEU A 66 -0.36 -0.63 1.99
C LEU A 66 0.10 0.34 0.90
N VAL A 67 0.56 1.50 1.32
CA VAL A 67 1.20 2.50 0.46
C VAL A 67 2.55 2.88 1.05
N VAL A 68 3.61 2.82 0.24
CA VAL A 68 4.97 3.22 0.63
C VAL A 68 5.15 4.72 0.37
N ILE A 69 5.64 5.45 1.36
CA ILE A 69 5.84 6.89 1.30
C ILE A 69 7.21 7.21 0.69
N GLY A 70 7.19 7.85 -0.48
CA GLY A 70 8.39 8.21 -1.24
C GLY A 70 8.94 9.62 -0.97
N SER A 71 8.20 10.48 -0.24
CA SER A 71 8.57 11.88 0.02
C SER A 71 8.62 12.18 1.52
N GLY A 72 9.19 13.33 1.89
CA GLY A 72 9.27 13.80 3.27
C GLY A 72 8.22 14.85 3.65
N SER A 73 7.20 15.12 2.82
CA SER A 73 6.22 16.20 3.05
C SER A 73 5.40 16.03 4.34
N MET A 74 5.34 14.83 4.89
CA MET A 74 4.61 14.51 6.13
C MET A 74 5.51 14.32 7.35
N THR A 75 6.79 14.65 7.24
CA THR A 75 7.74 14.60 8.38
C THR A 75 7.32 15.60 9.47
N PRO A 76 7.42 15.28 10.75
CA PRO A 76 7.92 14.02 11.34
C PRO A 76 6.86 12.92 11.49
N THR A 77 5.59 13.21 11.19
CA THR A 77 4.48 12.26 11.40
C THR A 77 4.66 10.99 10.57
N ILE A 78 4.97 11.14 9.27
CA ILE A 78 5.26 10.04 8.35
C ILE A 78 6.53 10.40 7.58
N GLU A 79 7.52 9.51 7.57
CA GLU A 79 8.79 9.76 6.94
C GLU A 79 8.93 8.99 5.60
N LYS A 80 9.85 9.45 4.76
CA LYS A 80 10.25 8.69 3.56
C LYS A 80 10.71 7.28 3.95
N GLY A 81 10.16 6.26 3.30
CA GLY A 81 10.44 4.86 3.59
C GLY A 81 9.47 4.21 4.56
N ASP A 82 8.59 4.96 5.19
CA ASP A 82 7.50 4.38 5.96
C ASP A 82 6.45 3.79 4.99
N ALA A 83 5.74 2.76 5.44
CA ALA A 83 4.53 2.30 4.78
C ALA A 83 3.31 2.64 5.64
N ILE A 84 2.24 3.13 5.02
CA ILE A 84 0.99 3.46 5.68
C ILE A 84 -0.09 2.43 5.32
N ILE A 85 -0.98 2.15 6.25
CA ILE A 85 -2.18 1.36 6.00
C ILE A 85 -3.30 2.33 5.65
N VAL A 86 -3.72 2.31 4.39
CA VAL A 86 -4.78 3.18 3.88
C VAL A 86 -6.11 2.44 3.96
N LYS A 87 -7.07 3.01 4.68
CA LYS A 87 -8.47 2.59 4.68
C LYS A 87 -9.18 3.30 3.54
N LYS A 88 -9.58 2.54 2.50
CA LYS A 88 -10.42 3.07 1.41
C LYS A 88 -11.75 3.56 1.95
N LEU A 89 -12.21 4.68 1.43
CA LEU A 89 -13.49 5.29 1.80
C LEU A 89 -14.46 5.28 0.63
N SER A 90 -15.75 5.11 0.93
CA SER A 90 -16.83 5.47 0.01
C SER A 90 -17.00 6.99 -0.02
N LYS A 91 -17.79 7.51 -0.99
CA LYS A 91 -18.08 8.96 -1.06
C LYS A 91 -18.76 9.45 0.21
N GLU A 92 -19.72 8.70 0.72
CA GLU A 92 -20.47 9.04 1.93
C GLU A 92 -19.59 9.01 3.19
N GLU A 93 -18.57 8.14 3.22
CA GLU A 93 -17.56 8.14 4.28
C GLU A 93 -16.61 9.35 4.14
N ALA A 94 -16.22 9.69 2.90
CA ALA A 94 -15.34 10.83 2.62
C ALA A 94 -16.00 12.19 2.94
N GLU A 95 -17.31 12.33 2.74
CA GLU A 95 -18.05 13.52 3.14
C GLU A 95 -18.06 13.79 4.65
N LYS A 96 -17.80 12.75 5.48
CA LYS A 96 -17.79 12.86 6.95
C LYS A 96 -16.41 13.17 7.53
N LEU A 97 -15.40 13.30 6.68
CA LEU A 97 -14.02 13.58 7.12
C LEU A 97 -13.92 14.92 7.87
N GLN A 98 -12.98 14.98 8.80
CA GLN A 98 -12.77 16.13 9.69
C GLN A 98 -11.36 16.68 9.52
N VAL A 99 -11.20 17.93 9.95
CA VAL A 99 -9.89 18.58 10.06
C VAL A 99 -8.98 17.78 10.99
N GLY A 100 -7.69 17.68 10.63
CA GLY A 100 -6.67 16.94 11.38
C GLY A 100 -6.43 15.52 10.88
N GLN A 101 -7.37 14.90 10.15
CA GLN A 101 -7.18 13.56 9.58
C GLN A 101 -6.16 13.58 8.43
N ILE A 102 -5.39 12.49 8.30
CA ILE A 102 -4.43 12.31 7.22
C ILE A 102 -5.15 11.68 6.03
N LEU A 103 -5.26 12.48 4.98
CA LEU A 103 -5.96 12.14 3.75
C LEU A 103 -4.99 11.54 2.73
N VAL A 104 -5.44 10.48 2.07
CA VAL A 104 -4.80 9.92 0.88
C VAL A 104 -5.69 10.21 -0.31
N PHE A 105 -5.19 10.93 -1.29
CA PHE A 105 -5.98 11.41 -2.42
C PHE A 105 -5.18 11.44 -3.72
N LYS A 106 -5.88 11.55 -4.85
CA LYS A 106 -5.29 11.65 -6.18
C LYS A 106 -5.24 13.12 -6.61
N ASN A 107 -4.09 13.54 -7.12
CA ASN A 107 -3.95 14.83 -7.79
C ASN A 107 -3.03 14.68 -8.99
N SER A 108 -3.50 15.07 -10.17
CA SER A 108 -2.74 15.01 -11.44
C SER A 108 -2.07 13.66 -11.70
N GLY A 109 -2.77 12.56 -11.39
CA GLY A 109 -2.28 11.19 -11.58
C GLY A 109 -1.33 10.68 -10.48
N LEU A 110 -0.99 11.50 -9.49
CA LEU A 110 -0.17 11.13 -8.35
C LEU A 110 -1.05 10.85 -7.12
N ILE A 111 -0.60 9.93 -6.27
CA ILE A 111 -1.17 9.72 -4.94
C ILE A 111 -0.40 10.59 -3.95
N LEU A 112 -1.11 11.46 -3.27
CA LEU A 112 -0.59 12.36 -2.24
C LEU A 112 -1.16 11.97 -0.87
N VAL A 113 -0.39 12.27 0.16
CA VAL A 113 -0.73 12.00 1.56
C VAL A 113 -0.47 13.27 2.35
N HIS A 114 -1.53 14.01 2.70
CA HIS A 114 -1.43 15.27 3.47
C HIS A 114 -2.52 15.34 4.52
N ARG A 115 -2.38 16.25 5.46
CA ARG A 115 -3.35 16.48 6.54
C ARG A 115 -4.42 17.46 6.11
N ILE A 116 -5.67 17.19 6.45
CA ILE A 116 -6.79 18.13 6.25
C ILE A 116 -6.61 19.31 7.24
N THR A 117 -6.47 20.50 6.69
CA THR A 117 -6.35 21.75 7.48
C THR A 117 -7.67 22.50 7.58
N LYS A 118 -8.50 22.39 6.53
CA LYS A 118 -9.77 23.12 6.48
C LYS A 118 -10.79 22.39 5.61
N LEU A 119 -12.05 22.48 6.02
CA LEU A 119 -13.19 22.05 5.20
C LEU A 119 -13.68 23.27 4.40
N THR A 120 -13.98 23.06 3.12
CA THR A 120 -14.47 24.10 2.21
C THR A 120 -15.49 23.50 1.24
N GLU A 121 -16.08 24.33 0.44
CA GLU A 121 -17.01 23.95 -0.63
C GLU A 121 -16.52 24.51 -1.95
N ASN A 122 -16.82 23.82 -3.05
CA ASN A 122 -16.60 24.35 -4.39
C ASN A 122 -17.78 25.26 -4.81
N GLU A 123 -17.70 25.81 -6.02
CA GLU A 123 -18.74 26.69 -6.59
C GLU A 123 -20.13 26.03 -6.69
N LYS A 124 -20.19 24.71 -6.65
CA LYS A 124 -21.43 23.92 -6.70
C LYS A 124 -21.98 23.57 -5.32
N GLY A 125 -21.35 24.02 -4.24
CA GLY A 125 -21.70 23.67 -2.87
C GLY A 125 -21.26 22.25 -2.45
N GLU A 126 -20.40 21.59 -3.25
CA GLU A 126 -19.90 20.26 -2.91
C GLU A 126 -18.72 20.37 -1.94
N ARG A 127 -18.69 19.47 -0.95
CA ARG A 127 -17.64 19.44 0.06
C ARG A 127 -16.26 19.18 -0.54
N CYS A 128 -15.29 19.96 -0.08
CA CYS A 128 -13.90 19.91 -0.49
C CYS A 128 -12.97 20.06 0.72
N PHE A 129 -11.70 19.74 0.53
CA PHE A 129 -10.69 19.77 1.58
C PHE A 129 -9.51 20.65 1.17
N ARG A 130 -9.06 21.52 2.07
CA ARG A 130 -7.73 22.10 2.03
C ARG A 130 -6.80 21.16 2.77
N THR A 131 -5.64 20.89 2.18
CA THR A 131 -4.66 19.96 2.71
C THR A 131 -3.28 20.60 2.81
N LYS A 132 -2.44 20.04 3.67
CA LYS A 132 -1.07 20.50 3.89
C LYS A 132 -0.21 19.31 4.32
N GLY A 133 0.99 19.18 3.77
CA GLY A 133 2.03 18.30 4.33
C GLY A 133 2.50 18.83 5.67
N ASP A 134 2.71 17.95 6.65
CA ASP A 134 3.12 18.38 8.01
C ASP A 134 4.45 19.14 8.00
N PHE A 135 5.34 18.85 7.05
CA PHE A 135 6.62 19.52 6.87
C PHE A 135 6.54 20.79 6.01
N ASN A 136 5.46 21.01 5.27
CA ASN A 136 5.35 22.14 4.36
C ASN A 136 5.04 23.43 5.11
N ASP A 137 5.52 24.56 4.63
CA ASP A 137 5.24 25.87 5.22
C ASP A 137 3.82 26.37 4.94
N SER A 138 3.28 26.04 3.76
CA SER A 138 1.97 26.51 3.29
C SER A 138 1.04 25.35 2.93
N GLU A 139 -0.27 25.64 2.87
CA GLU A 139 -1.27 24.74 2.33
C GLU A 139 -1.04 24.46 0.84
N ASP A 140 -1.56 23.32 0.39
CA ASP A 140 -1.54 22.98 -1.02
C ASP A 140 -2.30 24.02 -1.84
N VAL A 141 -1.76 24.35 -3.01
CA VAL A 141 -2.36 25.38 -3.89
C VAL A 141 -3.69 24.92 -4.52
N PHE A 142 -3.95 23.64 -4.53
CA PHE A 142 -5.18 23.04 -5.05
C PHE A 142 -6.17 22.71 -3.93
N ILE A 143 -7.41 22.43 -4.31
CA ILE A 143 -8.47 21.96 -3.43
C ILE A 143 -8.76 20.50 -3.77
N THR A 144 -8.76 19.64 -2.76
CA THR A 144 -9.08 18.21 -2.93
C THR A 144 -10.59 18.00 -2.84
N ARG A 145 -11.20 17.43 -3.87
CA ARG A 145 -12.62 17.09 -3.90
C ARG A 145 -12.87 15.72 -3.27
N VAL A 146 -14.09 15.45 -2.83
CA VAL A 146 -14.51 14.15 -2.32
C VAL A 146 -14.22 13.02 -3.32
N ASP A 147 -14.41 13.26 -4.63
CA ASP A 147 -14.15 12.30 -5.69
C ASP A 147 -12.66 11.93 -5.86
N ASP A 148 -11.76 12.80 -5.44
CA ASP A 148 -10.32 12.58 -5.51
C ASP A 148 -9.80 11.80 -4.29
N VAL A 149 -10.64 11.58 -3.26
CA VAL A 149 -10.28 10.87 -2.03
C VAL A 149 -10.12 9.39 -2.31
N VAL A 150 -8.97 8.83 -1.94
CA VAL A 150 -8.70 7.38 -1.96
C VAL A 150 -9.04 6.78 -0.59
N GLY A 151 -8.65 7.46 0.49
CA GLY A 151 -8.86 6.98 1.85
C GLY A 151 -8.17 7.83 2.90
N ILE A 152 -8.11 7.29 4.10
CA ILE A 152 -7.40 7.88 5.26
C ILE A 152 -6.40 6.89 5.83
N THR A 153 -5.46 7.40 6.61
CA THR A 153 -4.52 6.59 7.37
C THR A 153 -4.32 7.15 8.77
N ASP A 154 -4.30 6.25 9.75
CA ASP A 154 -3.96 6.54 11.14
C ASP A 154 -2.79 5.67 11.62
N PHE A 155 -2.29 4.77 10.76
CA PHE A 155 -1.28 3.80 11.11
C PHE A 155 -0.15 3.75 10.10
N LYS A 156 1.10 3.76 10.60
CA LYS A 156 2.31 3.59 9.79
C LYS A 156 3.17 2.44 10.31
N ILE A 157 3.91 1.84 9.40
CA ILE A 157 4.96 0.85 9.69
C ILE A 157 6.29 1.50 9.31
N PRO A 158 7.14 1.85 10.29
CA PRO A 158 8.36 2.59 10.02
C PRO A 158 9.32 1.81 9.13
N LYS A 159 9.89 2.48 8.14
CA LYS A 159 11.03 2.06 7.30
C LYS A 159 10.86 0.76 6.50
N ILE A 160 9.70 0.09 6.55
CA ILE A 160 9.47 -1.18 5.83
C ILE A 160 9.46 -0.99 4.30
N GLY A 161 9.20 0.23 3.83
CA GLY A 161 9.19 0.57 2.41
C GLY A 161 10.57 0.90 1.81
N LEU A 162 11.63 1.00 2.60
CA LEU A 162 12.97 1.36 2.12
C LEU A 162 13.49 0.46 0.98
N PRO A 163 13.35 -0.88 1.03
CA PRO A 163 13.79 -1.73 -0.08
C PRO A 163 13.06 -1.42 -1.40
N THR A 164 11.77 -1.10 -1.33
CA THR A 164 10.96 -0.74 -2.51
C THR A 164 11.42 0.58 -3.13
N ILE A 165 11.73 1.58 -2.30
CA ILE A 165 12.25 2.88 -2.74
C ILE A 165 13.61 2.69 -3.41
N TRP A 166 14.51 1.96 -2.75
CA TRP A 166 15.84 1.67 -3.28
C TRP A 166 15.78 0.99 -4.65
N LEU A 167 14.94 -0.04 -4.81
CA LEU A 167 14.73 -0.71 -6.11
C LEU A 167 14.21 0.26 -7.18
N LYS A 168 13.28 1.16 -6.82
CA LYS A 168 12.74 2.15 -7.75
C LYS A 168 13.78 3.20 -8.17
N GLU A 169 14.63 3.65 -7.24
CA GLU A 169 15.71 4.59 -7.53
C GLU A 169 16.75 3.96 -8.47
N GLN A 170 17.08 2.67 -8.29
CA GLN A 170 17.98 1.93 -9.19
C GLN A 170 17.39 1.68 -10.59
N SER A 171 16.08 1.57 -10.74
CA SER A 171 15.42 1.33 -12.03
C SER A 171 15.27 2.57 -12.92
N ASN A 172 15.56 3.76 -12.38
CA ASN A 172 15.51 5.03 -13.10
C ASN A 172 16.91 5.45 -13.68
N PHE A 173 17.90 4.57 -13.59
CA PHE A 173 19.19 4.64 -14.26
C PHE A 173 19.20 3.59 -15.40
#